data_f87b779923ac216c69e22da4872e3232
#
_entry.id   f87b779923ac216c69e22da4872e3232
#
_cell.length_a   1.000
_cell.length_b   1.000
_cell.length_c   1.000
_cell.angle_alpha   90.00
_cell.angle_beta   90.00
_cell.angle_gamma   90.00
#
_symmetry.space_group_name_H-M   'P 1'
#
loop_
_entity.id
_entity.type
_entity.pdbx_description
1 polymer ?
#
loop_
_entity_poly.entity_id
_entity_poly.type
_entity_poly.pdbx_seq_one_letter_code
_entity_poly.pdbx_strand_id
1 'polypeptide(L)'
;MGLYIRINTISNRISIHKNTLEALDNPKYIQLGFNIQNKHMVIVPAVTKGKDRVRLYFTRDGACFVYSKAMIDGMRLLSGVLEGKGSYLLEGAKSDKEPAVCFDMVNAVLSS
;
A
#
# COMPACT_ATOMS: atom_id res chain seq x y z
N MET A 1 -9.65 14.66 3.54
CA MET A 1 -8.51 13.98 4.15
C MET A 1 -7.79 13.11 3.13
N GLY A 2 -6.48 13.12 3.16
CA GLY A 2 -5.70 12.33 2.24
C GLY A 2 -5.72 10.84 2.57
N LEU A 3 -5.45 10.03 1.57
CA LEU A 3 -5.22 8.61 1.74
C LEU A 3 -3.72 8.39 1.87
N TYR A 4 -3.30 7.49 2.73
CA TYR A 4 -1.89 7.17 2.87
C TYR A 4 -1.69 5.76 3.41
N ILE A 5 -0.49 5.25 3.16
CA ILE A 5 -0.03 3.99 3.74
C ILE A 5 1.28 4.25 4.47
N ARG A 6 1.56 3.41 5.44
CA ARG A 6 2.83 3.45 6.16
C ARG A 6 3.59 2.15 5.89
N ILE A 7 4.86 2.29 5.56
CA ILE A 7 5.71 1.16 5.25
C ILE A 7 6.82 1.07 6.28
N ASN A 8 6.90 -0.06 6.99
CA ASN A 8 7.97 -0.33 7.93
C ASN A 8 8.94 -1.28 7.25
N THR A 9 10.13 -0.77 6.90
CA THR A 9 11.13 -1.56 6.18
C THR A 9 11.89 -2.53 7.08
N ILE A 10 11.78 -2.38 8.39
CA ILE A 10 12.43 -3.30 9.33
C ILE A 10 11.62 -4.59 9.46
N SER A 11 10.30 -4.45 9.60
CA SER A 11 9.40 -5.59 9.77
C SER A 11 8.74 -6.04 8.46
N ASN A 12 8.99 -5.35 7.36
CA ASN A 12 8.36 -5.59 6.05
C ASN A 12 6.84 -5.49 6.11
N ARG A 13 6.34 -4.57 6.92
CA ARG A 13 4.91 -4.36 7.12
C ARG A 13 4.42 -3.14 6.36
N ILE A 14 3.29 -3.31 5.68
CA ILE A 14 2.58 -2.23 5.00
C ILE A 14 1.27 -2.03 5.74
N SER A 15 1.12 -0.88 6.38
CA SER A 15 -0.10 -0.54 7.13
C SER A 15 -1.01 0.28 6.24
N ILE A 16 -2.24 -0.19 6.07
CA ILE A 16 -3.23 0.43 5.19
C ILE A 16 -4.29 1.06 6.08
N HIS A 17 -4.43 2.38 5.96
CA HIS A 17 -5.38 3.12 6.77
C HIS A 17 -6.81 2.77 6.37
N LYS A 18 -7.73 2.79 7.36
CA LYS A 18 -9.12 2.45 7.10
C LYS A 18 -9.78 3.31 6.01
N ASN A 19 -9.34 4.56 5.85
CA ASN A 19 -9.86 5.43 4.81
C ASN A 19 -9.61 4.89 3.41
N THR A 20 -8.47 4.22 3.21
CA THR A 20 -8.15 3.56 1.95
C THR A 20 -9.11 2.41 1.69
N LEU A 21 -9.38 1.60 2.72
CA LEU A 21 -10.32 0.49 2.59
C LEU A 21 -11.74 0.98 2.29
N GLU A 22 -12.15 2.05 2.96
CA GLU A 22 -13.47 2.66 2.72
C GLU A 22 -13.58 3.19 1.30
N ALA A 23 -12.51 3.78 0.78
CA ALA A 23 -12.46 4.27 -0.61
C ALA A 23 -12.62 3.13 -1.62
N LEU A 24 -12.32 1.91 -1.23
CA LEU A 24 -12.45 0.71 -2.06
C LEU A 24 -13.69 -0.13 -1.67
N ASP A 25 -14.64 0.45 -0.93
CA ASP A 25 -15.86 -0.22 -0.46
C ASP A 25 -15.60 -1.42 0.45
N ASN A 26 -14.58 -1.31 1.28
CA ASN A 26 -14.23 -2.31 2.31
C ASN A 26 -14.13 -3.72 1.76
N PRO A 27 -13.22 -3.98 0.82
CA PRO A 27 -13.07 -5.31 0.21
C PRO A 27 -12.55 -6.33 1.22
N LYS A 28 -12.88 -7.59 1.01
CA LYS A 28 -12.34 -8.70 1.82
C LYS A 28 -10.91 -9.03 1.45
N TYR A 29 -10.57 -8.87 0.18
CA TYR A 29 -9.24 -9.15 -0.35
C TYR A 29 -8.76 -7.99 -1.17
N ILE A 30 -7.46 -7.77 -1.17
CA ILE A 30 -6.84 -6.76 -2.02
C ILE A 30 -5.71 -7.39 -2.82
N GLN A 31 -5.36 -6.71 -3.89
CA GLN A 31 -4.21 -7.03 -4.68
C GLN A 31 -3.30 -5.80 -4.72
N LEU A 32 -2.02 -6.02 -4.50
CA LEU A 32 -1.01 -4.96 -4.56
C LEU A 32 -0.28 -5.05 -5.88
N GLY A 33 0.03 -3.92 -6.45
CA GLY A 33 0.76 -3.88 -7.72
C GLY A 33 1.49 -2.56 -7.88
N PHE A 34 2.13 -2.41 -9.03
CA PHE A 34 2.88 -1.20 -9.37
C PHE A 34 2.42 -0.65 -10.70
N ASN A 35 2.34 0.68 -10.75
CA ASN A 35 2.32 1.39 -12.02
C ASN A 35 3.73 1.90 -12.23
N ILE A 36 4.49 1.22 -13.08
CA ILE A 36 5.91 1.49 -13.28
C ILE A 36 6.11 2.86 -13.93
N GLN A 37 5.25 3.21 -14.85
CA GLN A 37 5.34 4.47 -15.58
C GLN A 37 5.23 5.68 -14.65
N ASN A 38 4.30 5.66 -13.73
CA ASN A 38 4.05 6.77 -12.81
C ASN A 38 4.77 6.60 -11.47
N LYS A 39 5.42 5.48 -11.27
CA LYS A 39 6.09 5.11 -10.01
C LYS A 39 5.11 5.15 -8.84
N HIS A 40 3.98 4.49 -9.03
CA HIS A 40 2.95 4.34 -8.00
C HIS A 40 2.87 2.90 -7.51
N MET A 41 2.62 2.74 -6.23
CA MET A 41 2.14 1.48 -5.67
C MET A 41 0.63 1.55 -5.70
N VAL A 42 -0.01 0.50 -6.19
CA VAL A 42 -1.46 0.49 -6.44
C VAL A 42 -2.12 -0.59 -5.59
N ILE A 43 -3.22 -0.22 -4.94
CA ILE A 43 -4.07 -1.18 -4.21
C ILE A 43 -5.40 -1.26 -4.94
N VAL A 44 -5.79 -2.47 -5.31
CA VAL A 44 -7.10 -2.73 -5.92
C VAL A 44 -7.86 -3.76 -5.10
N PRO A 45 -9.19 -3.68 -5.08
CA PRO A 45 -9.98 -4.73 -4.41
C PRO A 45 -9.94 -6.02 -5.20
N ALA A 46 -10.01 -7.13 -4.51
CA ALA A 46 -10.10 -8.45 -5.13
C ALA A 46 -11.33 -9.16 -4.58
N VAL A 47 -12.02 -9.90 -5.45
CA VAL A 47 -13.27 -10.56 -5.07
C VAL A 47 -13.00 -11.90 -4.40
N THR A 48 -11.96 -12.59 -4.84
CA THR A 48 -11.64 -13.91 -4.34
C THR A 48 -10.19 -13.99 -3.91
N LYS A 49 -9.92 -14.91 -3.00
CA LYS A 49 -8.56 -15.24 -2.61
C LYS A 49 -7.85 -15.92 -3.78
N GLY A 50 -6.65 -15.46 -4.12
CA GLY A 50 -5.85 -16.02 -5.21
C GLY A 50 -4.38 -15.95 -4.89
N LYS A 51 -3.54 -16.46 -5.81
CA LYS A 51 -2.09 -16.52 -5.60
C LYS A 51 -1.46 -15.14 -5.42
N ASP A 52 -2.00 -14.14 -6.12
CA ASP A 52 -1.45 -12.79 -6.09
C ASP A 52 -2.13 -11.89 -5.08
N ARG A 53 -3.01 -12.45 -4.24
CA ARG A 53 -3.68 -11.70 -3.19
C ARG A 53 -2.93 -11.88 -1.90
N VAL A 54 -2.76 -10.79 -1.19
CA VAL A 54 -2.07 -10.83 0.09
C VAL A 54 -3.07 -10.99 1.22
N ARG A 55 -2.64 -11.67 2.26
CA ARG A 55 -3.45 -11.84 3.45
C ARG A 55 -3.50 -10.54 4.23
N LEU A 56 -4.72 -10.12 4.60
CA LEU A 56 -4.95 -8.93 5.40
C LEU A 56 -5.04 -9.31 6.87
N TYR A 57 -4.40 -8.49 7.70
CA TYR A 57 -4.51 -8.56 9.14
C TYR A 57 -5.20 -7.30 9.62
N PHE A 58 -6.29 -7.46 10.34
CA PHE A 58 -7.10 -6.32 10.76
C PHE A 58 -6.84 -5.96 12.22
N THR A 59 -6.82 -4.67 12.50
CA THR A 59 -6.78 -4.16 13.87
C THR A 59 -8.19 -3.93 14.37
N ARG A 60 -8.33 -3.65 15.67
CA ARG A 60 -9.63 -3.35 16.27
C ARG A 60 -10.26 -2.10 15.68
N ASP A 61 -9.43 -1.17 15.19
CA ASP A 61 -9.88 0.11 14.64
C ASP A 61 -10.37 0.02 13.20
N GLY A 62 -10.29 -1.17 12.60
CA GLY A 62 -10.68 -1.35 11.20
C GLY A 62 -9.58 -1.07 10.21
N ALA A 63 -8.40 -0.65 10.66
CA ALA A 63 -7.24 -0.56 9.79
C ALA A 63 -6.68 -1.95 9.53
N CYS A 64 -5.91 -2.11 8.48
CA CYS A 64 -5.30 -3.39 8.20
C CYS A 64 -3.83 -3.25 7.84
N PHE A 65 -3.14 -4.37 7.87
CA PHE A 65 -1.75 -4.40 7.44
C PHE A 65 -1.44 -5.73 6.75
N VAL A 66 -0.39 -5.70 5.95
CA VAL A 66 0.12 -6.88 5.26
C VAL A 66 1.63 -6.93 5.44
N TYR A 67 2.18 -8.12 5.36
CA TYR A 67 3.63 -8.31 5.36
C TYR A 67 4.05 -8.71 3.95
N SER A 68 4.96 -7.97 3.35
CA SER A 68 5.44 -8.29 2.02
C SER A 68 6.82 -7.71 1.77
N LYS A 69 7.84 -8.53 1.98
CA LYS A 69 9.21 -8.14 1.63
C LYS A 69 9.35 -7.89 0.13
N ALA A 70 8.68 -8.70 -0.69
CA ALA A 70 8.74 -8.56 -2.14
C ALA A 70 8.22 -7.21 -2.61
N MET A 71 7.11 -6.75 -2.04
CA MET A 71 6.55 -5.44 -2.40
C MET A 71 7.50 -4.31 -2.00
N ILE A 72 8.06 -4.38 -0.80
CA ILE A 72 8.98 -3.35 -0.31
C ILE A 72 10.26 -3.32 -1.15
N ASP A 73 10.81 -4.47 -1.48
CA ASP A 73 11.99 -4.56 -2.33
C ASP A 73 11.68 -4.00 -3.73
N GLY A 74 10.49 -4.28 -4.26
CA GLY A 74 10.04 -3.72 -5.53
C GLY A 74 9.93 -2.21 -5.49
N MET A 75 9.41 -1.66 -4.41
CA MET A 75 9.32 -0.21 -4.24
C MET A 75 10.71 0.44 -4.24
N ARG A 76 11.66 -0.15 -3.54
CA ARG A 76 13.04 0.35 -3.52
C ARG A 76 13.65 0.35 -4.91
N LEU A 77 13.46 -0.73 -5.63
CA LEU A 77 14.03 -0.89 -6.96
C LEU A 77 13.43 0.11 -7.96
N LEU A 78 12.13 0.32 -7.90
CA LEU A 78 11.44 1.17 -8.87
C LEU A 78 11.58 2.66 -8.57
N SER A 79 11.62 3.04 -7.31
CA SER A 79 11.59 4.46 -6.92
C SER A 79 12.93 5.00 -6.47
N GLY A 80 13.85 4.16 -6.05
CA GLY A 80 15.11 4.58 -5.46
C GLY A 80 14.97 5.19 -4.08
N VAL A 81 13.77 5.13 -3.48
CA VAL A 81 13.52 5.58 -2.11
C VAL A 81 13.36 4.38 -1.19
N LEU A 82 13.08 4.58 0.08
CA LEU A 82 12.97 3.53 1.10
C LEU A 82 14.29 2.80 1.36
N GLU A 83 15.40 3.45 1.08
CA GLU A 83 16.72 2.83 1.24
C GLU A 83 17.12 2.65 2.71
N GLY A 84 16.71 3.55 3.57
CA GLY A 84 17.01 3.45 4.99
C GLY A 84 16.04 2.53 5.71
N LYS A 85 16.43 2.10 6.90
CA LYS A 85 15.55 1.33 7.77
C LYS A 85 14.66 2.29 8.56
N GLY A 86 13.38 1.97 8.66
CA GLY A 86 12.43 2.77 9.41
C GLY A 86 11.05 2.73 8.81
N SER A 87 10.25 3.72 9.18
CA SER A 87 8.88 3.86 8.69
C SER A 87 8.79 4.99 7.70
N TYR A 88 8.10 4.75 6.60
CA TYR A 88 7.88 5.73 5.54
C TYR A 88 6.40 5.92 5.32
N LEU A 89 6.02 7.15 5.00
CA LEU A 89 4.64 7.51 4.69
C LEU A 89 4.52 7.81 3.20
N LEU A 90 3.55 7.18 2.54
CA LEU A 90 3.25 7.44 1.14
C LEU A 90 1.83 7.98 1.04
N GLU A 91 1.68 9.11 0.38
CA GLU A 91 0.37 9.67 0.10
C GLU A 91 -0.21 9.07 -1.16
N GLY A 92 -1.52 8.95 -1.20
CA GLY A 92 -2.21 8.39 -2.32
C GLY A 92 -3.51 9.08 -2.64
N ALA A 93 -4.08 8.69 -3.76
CA ALA A 93 -5.36 9.20 -4.22
C ALA A 93 -6.14 8.08 -4.90
N LYS A 94 -7.46 8.14 -4.74
CA LYS A 94 -8.34 7.19 -5.42
C LYS A 94 -8.41 7.55 -6.90
N SER A 95 -8.36 6.52 -7.76
CA SER A 95 -8.55 6.70 -9.19
C SER A 95 -9.99 7.11 -9.49
N ASP A 96 -10.18 8.01 -10.45
CA ASP A 96 -11.50 8.44 -10.89
C ASP A 96 -12.18 7.41 -11.79
N LYS A 97 -11.40 6.56 -12.44
CA LYS A 97 -11.90 5.66 -13.49
C LYS A 97 -12.11 4.23 -13.05
N GLU A 98 -11.43 3.81 -12.00
CA GLU A 98 -11.46 2.41 -11.58
C GLU A 98 -11.33 2.32 -10.05
N PRO A 99 -11.76 1.19 -9.44
CA PRO A 99 -11.63 1.02 -8.00
C PRO A 99 -10.18 0.70 -7.63
N ALA A 100 -9.37 1.75 -7.53
CA ALA A 100 -7.96 1.64 -7.20
C ALA A 100 -7.51 2.86 -6.41
N VAL A 101 -6.55 2.66 -5.52
CA VAL A 101 -5.88 3.76 -4.83
C VAL A 101 -4.40 3.68 -5.20
N CYS A 102 -3.86 4.80 -5.67
CA CYS A 102 -2.48 4.90 -6.12
C CYS A 102 -1.67 5.71 -5.12
N PHE A 103 -0.52 5.19 -4.72
CA PHE A 103 0.36 5.84 -3.75
C PHE A 103 1.67 6.22 -4.42
N ASP A 104 2.07 7.48 -4.25
CA ASP A 104 3.29 8.01 -4.85
C ASP A 104 4.52 7.48 -4.11
N MET A 105 5.32 6.66 -4.79
CA MET A 105 6.54 6.10 -4.20
C MET A 105 7.69 7.10 -4.18
N VAL A 106 7.71 8.04 -5.11
CA VAL A 106 8.81 8.99 -5.24
C VAL A 106 8.87 9.97 -4.08
N ASN A 107 7.72 10.36 -3.57
CA ASN A 107 7.59 11.33 -2.49
C ASN A 107 7.39 10.69 -1.11
N ALA A 108 7.89 9.48 -0.94
CA ALA A 108 7.86 8.81 0.36
C ALA A 108 8.62 9.64 1.40
N VAL A 109 8.00 9.85 2.55
CA VAL A 109 8.56 10.66 3.63
C VAL A 109 8.93 9.76 4.80
N LEU A 110 10.16 9.88 5.28
CA LEU A 110 10.60 9.12 6.45
C LEU A 110 9.82 9.59 7.67
N SER A 111 9.15 8.64 8.30
CA SER A 111 8.37 8.85 9.51
C SER A 111 9.06 8.07 10.63
N SER A 112 9.59 8.75 11.59
CA SER A 112 10.38 8.14 12.67
C SER A 112 9.64 7.02 13.41
#